data_60faef741a928eef13d91ca20a1596d9
#
_entry.id   60faef741a928eef13d91ca20a1596d9
#
_cell.length_a   1.000
_cell.length_b   1.000
_cell.length_c   1.000
_cell.angle_alpha   90.00
_cell.angle_beta   90.00
_cell.angle_gamma   90.00
#
_symmetry.space_group_name_H-M   'P 1'
#
loop_
_entity.id
_entity.type
_entity.pdbx_description
1 polymer ?
#
loop_
_entity_poly.entity_id
_entity_poly.type
_entity_poly.pdbx_seq_one_letter_code
_entity_poly.pdbx_strand_id
1 'polypeptide(L)'
;DNIFRKTWPNCTNCSEVSTGFEPVLVAPTPVKRFPSALDSAWNTAANCLQKTEKLTVIGYSFPVFDRESRRLFLKNFIIPNLFANSAPKLVIIDPDESARKSIKSLFLPAVEKNVAEYSSFEDYCAVLQQSRCR
;
A
#
# COMPACT_ATOMS: atom_id res chain seq x y z
N ASP A 1 -5.59 -33.91 12.11
CA ASP A 1 -4.50 -33.35 12.94
C ASP A 1 -4.72 -31.86 13.17
N ASN A 2 -5.40 -31.54 14.29
CA ASN A 2 -5.82 -30.20 14.69
C ASN A 2 -4.74 -29.54 15.56
N ILE A 3 -3.67 -29.03 14.96
CA ILE A 3 -2.56 -28.43 15.75
C ILE A 3 -2.79 -26.94 16.05
N PHE A 4 -3.78 -26.24 15.49
CA PHE A 4 -3.95 -24.79 15.62
C PHE A 4 -5.33 -24.30 16.06
N ARG A 5 -6.13 -25.09 16.76
CA ARG A 5 -7.27 -24.50 17.50
C ARG A 5 -6.78 -23.92 18.84
N LYS A 6 -6.06 -22.81 18.78
CA LYS A 6 -5.93 -21.94 19.96
C LYS A 6 -7.24 -21.20 20.15
N THR A 7 -7.91 -21.45 21.26
CA THR A 7 -8.98 -20.58 21.78
C THR A 7 -8.33 -19.21 22.05
N TRP A 8 -8.67 -18.22 21.27
CA TRP A 8 -8.24 -16.85 21.53
C TRP A 8 -8.93 -16.33 22.79
N PRO A 9 -8.25 -15.52 23.62
CA PRO A 9 -8.88 -14.92 24.80
C PRO A 9 -10.09 -14.07 24.39
N ASN A 10 -11.12 -14.08 25.23
CA ASN A 10 -12.29 -13.24 25.04
C ASN A 10 -11.88 -11.77 24.91
N CYS A 11 -12.57 -11.03 24.05
CA CYS A 11 -12.39 -9.59 23.97
C CYS A 11 -12.75 -8.98 25.33
N THR A 12 -11.83 -8.25 25.95
CA THR A 12 -12.05 -7.61 27.26
C THR A 12 -13.11 -6.51 27.23
N ASN A 13 -13.44 -5.99 26.03
CA ASN A 13 -14.42 -4.90 25.88
C ASN A 13 -15.84 -5.39 25.54
N CYS A 14 -16.01 -6.51 24.86
CA CYS A 14 -17.34 -6.97 24.44
C CYS A 14 -17.69 -8.36 24.95
N SER A 15 -16.79 -9.04 25.65
CA SER A 15 -16.95 -10.42 26.16
C SER A 15 -17.32 -11.47 25.10
N GLU A 16 -17.34 -11.11 23.82
CA GLU A 16 -17.62 -12.07 22.77
C GLU A 16 -16.44 -13.01 22.58
N VAL A 17 -16.73 -14.31 22.58
CA VAL A 17 -15.80 -15.33 22.17
C VAL A 17 -15.68 -15.24 20.65
N SER A 18 -14.55 -14.80 20.15
CA SER A 18 -14.29 -14.83 18.71
C SER A 18 -14.09 -16.26 18.26
N THR A 19 -15.19 -17.00 18.11
CA THR A 19 -15.21 -18.30 17.45
C THR A 19 -15.07 -18.06 15.96
N GLY A 20 -13.85 -18.11 15.43
CA GLY A 20 -13.70 -18.18 13.99
C GLY A 20 -12.75 -17.23 13.31
N PHE A 21 -11.80 -16.59 14.00
CA PHE A 21 -10.68 -15.97 13.29
C PHE A 21 -9.72 -17.05 12.80
N GLU A 22 -9.86 -17.45 11.54
CA GLU A 22 -8.79 -18.17 10.86
C GLU A 22 -7.75 -17.13 10.43
N PRO A 23 -6.49 -17.25 10.92
CA PRO A 23 -5.42 -16.37 10.45
C PRO A 23 -5.19 -16.63 8.97
N VAL A 24 -5.36 -15.61 8.15
CA VAL A 24 -5.05 -15.68 6.73
C VAL A 24 -3.55 -15.47 6.55
N LEU A 25 -2.81 -16.57 6.45
CA LEU A 25 -1.39 -16.56 6.12
C LEU A 25 -1.21 -16.71 4.61
N VAL A 26 -0.70 -15.66 3.98
CA VAL A 26 -0.31 -15.71 2.58
C VAL A 26 1.20 -15.91 2.51
N ALA A 27 1.62 -17.08 2.06
CA ALA A 27 3.04 -17.39 1.90
C ALA A 27 3.70 -16.42 0.89
N PRO A 28 4.97 -16.02 1.10
CA PRO A 28 5.70 -15.17 0.18
C PRO A 28 6.16 -15.96 -1.07
N THR A 29 5.21 -16.48 -1.82
CA THR A 29 5.44 -17.22 -3.07
C THR A 29 5.24 -16.31 -4.27
N PRO A 30 5.87 -16.61 -5.44
CA PRO A 30 5.67 -15.84 -6.66
C PRO A 30 4.23 -15.83 -7.17
N VAL A 31 3.44 -16.85 -6.84
CA VAL A 31 2.01 -16.93 -7.15
C VAL A 31 1.25 -16.98 -5.83
N LYS A 32 0.66 -15.86 -5.46
CA LYS A 32 -0.17 -15.76 -4.25
C LYS A 32 -1.62 -16.08 -4.61
N ARG A 33 -2.22 -17.02 -3.88
CA ARG A 33 -3.68 -17.23 -3.90
C ARG A 33 -4.24 -16.58 -2.65
N PHE A 34 -5.00 -15.51 -2.86
CA PHE A 34 -5.69 -14.86 -1.75
C PHE A 34 -7.02 -15.56 -1.49
N PRO A 35 -7.39 -15.81 -0.23
CA PRO A 35 -8.73 -16.23 0.12
C PRO A 35 -9.75 -15.20 -0.35
N SER A 36 -10.94 -15.67 -0.79
CA SER A 36 -12.03 -14.79 -1.25
C SER A 36 -12.48 -13.76 -0.21
N ALA A 37 -12.24 -14.03 1.08
CA ALA A 37 -12.46 -13.07 2.17
C ALA A 37 -11.68 -11.76 1.98
N LEU A 38 -10.57 -11.75 1.23
CA LEU A 38 -9.80 -10.55 0.92
C LEU A 38 -10.23 -9.83 -0.36
N ASP A 39 -11.13 -10.40 -1.16
CA ASP A 39 -11.54 -9.82 -2.44
C ASP A 39 -12.18 -8.44 -2.26
N SER A 40 -12.97 -8.23 -1.22
CA SER A 40 -13.58 -6.94 -0.92
C SER A 40 -12.52 -5.88 -0.58
N ALA A 41 -11.49 -6.24 0.16
CA ALA A 41 -10.39 -5.34 0.50
C ALA A 41 -9.57 -4.96 -0.75
N TRP A 42 -9.27 -5.93 -1.62
CA TRP A 42 -8.58 -5.69 -2.89
C TRP A 42 -9.39 -4.80 -3.83
N ASN A 43 -10.70 -5.03 -3.94
CA ASN A 43 -11.60 -4.19 -4.75
C ASN A 43 -11.70 -2.78 -4.19
N THR A 44 -11.78 -2.62 -2.87
CA THR A 44 -11.76 -1.31 -2.21
C THR A 44 -10.47 -0.57 -2.50
N ALA A 45 -9.31 -1.23 -2.34
CA ALA A 45 -8.02 -0.65 -2.66
C ALA A 45 -7.91 -0.23 -4.13
N ALA A 46 -8.39 -1.06 -5.06
CA ALA A 46 -8.43 -0.73 -6.48
C ALA A 46 -9.25 0.54 -6.76
N ASN A 47 -10.45 0.63 -6.19
CA ASN A 47 -11.34 1.79 -6.35
C ASN A 47 -10.73 3.06 -5.73
N CYS A 48 -10.05 2.96 -4.59
CA CYS A 48 -9.35 4.09 -3.99
C CYS A 48 -8.20 4.57 -4.89
N LEU A 49 -7.39 3.65 -5.42
CA LEU A 49 -6.26 3.98 -6.28
C LEU A 49 -6.69 4.73 -7.55
N GLN A 50 -7.82 4.35 -8.15
CA GLN A 50 -8.34 5.02 -9.36
C GLN A 50 -8.74 6.48 -9.13
N LYS A 51 -9.07 6.86 -7.90
CA LYS A 51 -9.52 8.20 -7.51
C LYS A 51 -8.44 8.99 -6.76
N THR A 52 -7.23 8.42 -6.67
CA THR A 52 -6.17 9.00 -5.85
C THR A 52 -5.48 10.16 -6.58
N GLU A 53 -5.56 11.34 -6.01
CA GLU A 53 -4.83 12.55 -6.44
C GLU A 53 -3.43 12.63 -5.83
N LYS A 54 -3.22 11.98 -4.68
CA LYS A 54 -1.95 11.94 -3.97
C LYS A 54 -1.70 10.54 -3.41
N LEU A 55 -0.65 9.89 -3.88
CA LEU A 55 -0.17 8.60 -3.37
C LEU A 55 1.05 8.84 -2.48
N THR A 56 1.01 8.33 -1.25
CA THR A 56 2.16 8.33 -0.34
C THR A 56 2.63 6.90 -0.10
N VAL A 57 3.88 6.61 -0.42
CA VAL A 57 4.53 5.32 -0.21
C VAL A 57 5.53 5.45 0.94
N ILE A 58 5.36 4.64 1.98
CA ILE A 58 6.19 4.67 3.19
C ILE A 58 6.77 3.28 3.43
N GLY A 59 8.11 3.14 3.35
CA GLY A 59 8.82 1.91 3.69
C GLY A 59 8.43 0.66 2.86
N TYR A 60 7.91 0.85 1.64
CA TYR A 60 7.55 -0.26 0.76
C TYR A 60 8.18 -0.10 -0.61
N SER A 61 9.13 -0.98 -0.92
CA SER A 61 9.97 -0.87 -2.12
C SER A 61 9.39 -1.52 -3.39
N PHE A 62 8.16 -2.04 -3.35
CA PHE A 62 7.53 -2.79 -4.46
C PHE A 62 8.42 -3.92 -4.99
N PRO A 63 8.79 -4.90 -4.15
CA PRO A 63 9.70 -5.96 -4.56
C PRO A 63 9.15 -6.72 -5.78
N VAL A 64 10.06 -7.19 -6.65
CA VAL A 64 9.69 -7.85 -7.91
C VAL A 64 8.82 -9.10 -7.68
N PHE A 65 8.99 -9.74 -6.53
CA PHE A 65 8.23 -10.94 -6.16
C PHE A 65 6.78 -10.63 -5.74
N ASP A 66 6.47 -9.39 -5.36
CA ASP A 66 5.11 -9.00 -4.99
C ASP A 66 4.32 -8.56 -6.24
N ARG A 67 4.07 -9.54 -7.11
CA ARG A 67 3.43 -9.33 -8.40
C ARG A 67 2.02 -8.78 -8.27
N GLU A 68 1.27 -9.22 -7.26
CA GLU A 68 -0.14 -8.81 -7.10
C GLU A 68 -0.24 -7.35 -6.67
N SER A 69 0.57 -6.91 -5.70
CA SER A 69 0.62 -5.49 -5.35
C SER A 69 1.06 -4.63 -6.54
N ARG A 70 2.13 -5.04 -7.25
CA ARG A 70 2.56 -4.31 -8.46
C ARG A 70 1.47 -4.24 -9.52
N ARG A 71 0.75 -5.33 -9.74
CA ARG A 71 -0.38 -5.40 -10.70
C ARG A 71 -1.54 -4.51 -10.27
N LEU A 72 -1.86 -4.47 -8.96
CA LEU A 72 -2.88 -3.60 -8.41
C LEU A 72 -2.58 -2.13 -8.75
N PHE A 73 -1.37 -1.66 -8.44
CA PHE A 73 -0.96 -0.29 -8.72
C PHE A 73 -0.85 0.00 -10.23
N LEU A 74 -0.27 -0.92 -11.00
CA LEU A 74 -0.17 -0.77 -12.44
C LEU A 74 -1.54 -0.56 -13.08
N LYS A 75 -2.51 -1.44 -12.76
CA LYS A 75 -3.84 -1.43 -13.36
C LYS A 75 -4.71 -0.26 -12.91
N ASN A 76 -4.62 0.10 -11.62
CA ASN A 76 -5.60 1.03 -11.02
C ASN A 76 -5.03 2.43 -10.71
N PHE A 77 -3.72 2.63 -10.81
CA PHE A 77 -3.10 3.94 -10.63
C PHE A 77 -2.25 4.34 -11.84
N ILE A 78 -1.29 3.51 -12.26
CA ILE A 78 -0.34 3.91 -13.30
C ILE A 78 -1.04 4.06 -14.66
N ILE A 79 -1.67 3.01 -15.17
CA ILE A 79 -2.30 3.02 -16.50
C ILE A 79 -3.38 4.11 -16.62
N PRO A 80 -4.32 4.29 -15.68
CA PRO A 80 -5.32 5.35 -15.79
C PRO A 80 -4.73 6.76 -15.83
N ASN A 81 -3.61 6.99 -15.15
CA ASN A 81 -2.97 8.30 -15.09
C ASN A 81 -1.98 8.60 -16.23
N LEU A 82 -1.67 7.62 -17.09
CA LEU A 82 -0.82 7.87 -18.27
C LEU A 82 -1.43 8.90 -19.24
N PHE A 83 -2.73 9.02 -19.26
CA PHE A 83 -3.49 9.87 -20.19
C PHE A 83 -4.36 10.89 -19.45
N ALA A 84 -4.15 11.04 -18.13
CA ALA A 84 -4.91 12.00 -17.34
C ALA A 84 -4.46 13.44 -17.64
N ASN A 85 -5.40 14.37 -17.62
CA ASN A 85 -5.11 15.80 -17.81
C ASN A 85 -4.30 16.42 -16.66
N SER A 86 -4.29 15.78 -15.50
CA SER A 86 -3.56 16.20 -14.31
C SER A 86 -2.84 14.99 -13.71
N ALA A 87 -1.54 15.07 -13.62
CA ALA A 87 -0.73 14.02 -13.01
C ALA A 87 -0.92 14.03 -11.48
N PRO A 88 -1.20 12.87 -10.86
CA PRO A 88 -1.29 12.76 -9.42
C PRO A 88 0.06 13.02 -8.75
N LYS A 89 0.04 13.42 -7.48
CA LYS A 89 1.25 13.61 -6.69
C LYS A 89 1.72 12.28 -6.10
N LEU A 90 3.02 11.98 -6.27
CA LEU A 90 3.69 10.87 -5.59
C LEU A 90 4.58 11.41 -4.47
N VAL A 91 4.42 10.85 -3.27
CA VAL A 91 5.31 11.10 -2.13
C VAL A 91 5.97 9.78 -1.76
N ILE A 92 7.29 9.76 -1.70
CA ILE A 92 8.10 8.59 -1.36
C ILE A 92 8.85 8.88 -0.07
N ILE A 93 8.68 8.02 0.93
CA ILE A 93 9.34 8.12 2.22
C ILE A 93 10.05 6.80 2.49
N ASP A 94 11.36 6.77 2.33
CA ASP A 94 12.19 5.58 2.55
C ASP A 94 13.62 6.02 2.85
N PRO A 95 14.31 5.46 3.87
CA PRO A 95 15.70 5.80 4.16
C PRO A 95 16.66 5.34 3.07
N ASP A 96 16.33 4.29 2.33
CA ASP A 96 17.16 3.77 1.25
C ASP A 96 16.94 4.55 -0.05
N GLU A 97 17.98 5.23 -0.52
CA GLU A 97 17.96 5.97 -1.78
C GLU A 97 17.70 5.06 -2.99
N SER A 98 18.19 3.82 -2.97
CA SER A 98 18.00 2.87 -4.05
C SER A 98 16.53 2.43 -4.15
N ALA A 99 15.88 2.24 -3.00
CA ALA A 99 14.44 1.98 -2.92
C ALA A 99 13.64 3.17 -3.47
N ARG A 100 13.97 4.41 -3.07
CA ARG A 100 13.30 5.62 -3.60
C ARG A 100 13.43 5.73 -5.12
N LYS A 101 14.63 5.49 -5.67
CA LYS A 101 14.86 5.49 -7.12
C LYS A 101 14.04 4.41 -7.84
N SER A 102 13.96 3.21 -7.28
CA SER A 102 13.17 2.10 -7.81
C SER A 102 11.68 2.41 -7.82
N ILE A 103 11.14 2.93 -6.72
CA ILE A 103 9.75 3.34 -6.61
C ILE A 103 9.45 4.45 -7.63
N LYS A 104 10.28 5.48 -7.66
CA LYS A 104 10.14 6.59 -8.61
C LYS A 104 10.10 6.09 -10.06
N SER A 105 11.02 5.22 -10.44
CA SER A 105 11.08 4.63 -11.79
C SER A 105 9.79 3.87 -12.14
N LEU A 106 9.20 3.15 -11.19
CA LEU A 106 7.96 2.41 -11.39
C LEU A 106 6.78 3.34 -11.68
N PHE A 107 6.68 4.47 -10.98
CA PHE A 107 5.53 5.37 -11.04
C PHE A 107 5.72 6.55 -11.99
N LEU A 108 6.95 6.85 -12.40
CA LEU A 108 7.28 8.03 -13.20
C LEU A 108 6.37 8.25 -14.42
N PRO A 109 5.98 7.23 -15.18
CA PRO A 109 5.09 7.42 -16.33
C PRO A 109 3.74 8.05 -15.99
N ALA A 110 3.22 7.80 -14.76
CA ALA A 110 1.90 8.29 -14.32
C ALA A 110 1.95 9.63 -13.58
N VAL A 111 3.08 9.94 -12.93
CA VAL A 111 3.21 11.12 -12.06
C VAL A 111 4.08 12.22 -12.66
N GLU A 112 4.74 11.96 -13.79
CA GLU A 112 5.66 12.87 -14.46
C GLU A 112 6.71 13.46 -13.50
N LYS A 113 6.66 14.79 -13.28
CA LYS A 113 7.56 15.53 -12.36
C LYS A 113 6.95 15.78 -10.99
N ASN A 114 5.72 15.32 -10.74
CA ASN A 114 4.99 15.60 -9.49
C ASN A 114 5.37 14.61 -8.38
N VAL A 115 6.67 14.52 -8.07
CA VAL A 115 7.24 13.57 -7.10
C VAL A 115 7.96 14.35 -5.99
N ALA A 116 7.70 13.97 -4.73
CA ALA A 116 8.43 14.44 -3.56
C ALA A 116 9.07 13.23 -2.84
N GLU A 117 10.32 13.36 -2.45
CA GLU A 117 11.10 12.30 -1.81
C GLU A 117 11.61 12.76 -0.45
N TYR A 118 11.52 11.88 0.55
CA TYR A 118 11.99 12.12 1.92
C TYR A 118 12.76 10.90 2.42
N SER A 119 13.84 11.14 3.18
CA SER A 119 14.65 10.09 3.78
C SER A 119 14.05 9.55 5.08
N SER A 120 13.18 10.33 5.73
CA SER A 120 12.52 9.94 6.97
C SER A 120 11.06 10.42 7.01
N PHE A 121 10.28 9.79 7.89
CA PHE A 121 8.90 10.21 8.13
C PHE A 121 8.85 11.53 8.91
N GLU A 122 9.84 11.79 9.75
CA GLU A 122 10.00 13.02 10.52
C GLU A 122 10.16 14.23 9.58
N ASP A 123 11.03 14.12 8.56
CA ASP A 123 11.23 15.19 7.57
C ASP A 123 9.93 15.51 6.82
N TYR A 124 9.19 14.48 6.44
CA TYR A 124 7.89 14.66 5.80
C TYR A 124 6.89 15.36 6.71
N CYS A 125 6.82 14.97 8.00
CA CYS A 125 5.93 15.59 8.97
C CYS A 125 6.28 17.07 9.22
N ALA A 126 7.57 17.42 9.28
CA ALA A 126 8.02 18.80 9.43
C ALA A 126 7.53 19.70 8.28
N VAL A 127 7.61 19.20 7.04
CA VAL A 127 7.11 19.93 5.86
C VAL A 127 5.58 20.09 5.90
N LEU A 128 4.84 19.07 6.36
CA LEU A 128 3.38 19.16 6.48
C LEU A 128 2.95 20.18 7.54
N GLN A 129 3.67 20.28 8.66
CA GLN A 129 3.39 21.28 9.71
C GLN A 129 3.61 22.69 9.20
N GLN A 130 4.71 22.95 8.47
CA GLN A 130 5.00 24.26 7.89
C GLN A 130 3.94 24.69 6.87
N SER A 131 3.35 23.76 6.12
CA SER A 131 2.31 24.06 5.13
C SER A 131 0.94 24.39 5.73
N ARG A 132 0.70 24.03 6.99
CA ARG A 132 -0.56 24.34 7.72
C ARG A 132 -0.56 25.71 8.40
N CYS A 133 0.61 26.31 8.57
CA CYS A 133 0.77 27.62 9.22
C CYS A 133 0.74 28.81 8.22
N ARG A 134 0.42 28.54 6.99
CA ARG A 134 0.22 29.55 5.91
C ARG A 134 -1.23 29.58 5.48
#